data_3c38b3c9ec8faec76d7695a795a6818a
#
_entry.id   3c38b3c9ec8faec76d7695a795a6818a
#
_cell.length_a   1.000
_cell.length_b   1.000
_cell.length_c   1.000
_cell.angle_alpha   90.00
_cell.angle_beta   90.00
_cell.angle_gamma   90.00
#
_symmetry.space_group_name_H-M   'P 1'
#
loop_
_entity.id
_entity.type
_entity.pdbx_description
1 polymer ?
#
loop_
_entity_poly.entity_id
_entity_poly.type
_entity_poly.pdbx_seq_one_letter_code
_entity_poly.pdbx_strand_id
1 'polypeptide(L)'
;MIKILCLTFLGIATCQAQLTIQTQNRIADAIYRVEGGPKAKKPYGILSVNVKTELEARKICINTINNNFKRWNKQSAQSNFLDFLANRYCPPGVDPVGNRNWKRNIKSILGASKCAELTHKQKHKG
;
A
#
# COMPACT_ATOMS: atom_id res chain seq x y z
N MET A 1 -2.88 57.40 4.47
CA MET A 1 -3.84 56.30 4.25
C MET A 1 -3.05 55.01 4.00
N ILE A 2 -2.99 54.14 4.98
CA ILE A 2 -2.29 52.85 4.86
C ILE A 2 -3.32 51.85 4.36
N LYS A 3 -3.15 51.35 3.11
CA LYS A 3 -3.95 50.22 2.59
C LYS A 3 -3.39 48.94 3.18
N ILE A 4 -4.10 48.35 4.14
CA ILE A 4 -3.82 47.04 4.66
C ILE A 4 -4.29 46.04 3.57
N LEU A 5 -3.33 45.42 2.90
CA LEU A 5 -3.57 44.33 1.97
C LEU A 5 -3.79 43.06 2.79
N CYS A 6 -5.06 42.68 3.01
CA CYS A 6 -5.40 41.39 3.59
C CYS A 6 -5.06 40.29 2.56
N LEU A 7 -3.89 39.66 2.70
CA LEU A 7 -3.59 38.42 2.02
C LEU A 7 -4.38 37.32 2.71
N THR A 8 -5.53 36.97 2.15
CA THR A 8 -6.22 35.73 2.53
C THR A 8 -5.44 34.56 1.96
N PHE A 9 -4.68 33.89 2.82
CA PHE A 9 -4.09 32.59 2.51
C PHE A 9 -5.25 31.60 2.42
N LEU A 10 -5.75 31.35 1.21
CA LEU A 10 -6.57 30.17 0.95
C LEU A 10 -5.66 28.95 1.03
N GLY A 11 -5.66 28.29 2.18
CA GLY A 11 -5.05 26.98 2.34
C GLY A 11 -5.77 25.99 1.47
N ILE A 12 -5.19 25.63 0.32
CA ILE A 12 -5.67 24.54 -0.51
C ILE A 12 -5.36 23.25 0.28
N ALA A 13 -6.36 22.72 0.97
CA ALA A 13 -6.28 21.40 1.55
C ALA A 13 -6.17 20.39 0.39
N THR A 14 -4.95 19.93 0.09
CA THR A 14 -4.75 18.81 -0.83
C THR A 14 -5.28 17.56 -0.16
N CYS A 15 -6.49 17.13 -0.55
CA CYS A 15 -7.05 15.86 -0.13
C CYS A 15 -6.20 14.74 -0.77
N GLN A 16 -5.24 14.20 -0.02
CA GLN A 16 -4.46 13.04 -0.47
C GLN A 16 -5.37 11.82 -0.44
N ALA A 17 -5.45 11.09 -1.57
CA ALA A 17 -6.15 9.83 -1.62
C ALA A 17 -5.59 8.87 -0.56
N GLN A 18 -6.47 8.28 0.24
CA GLN A 18 -6.13 7.29 1.26
C GLN A 18 -6.87 5.99 0.98
N LEU A 19 -6.23 4.88 1.32
CA LEU A 19 -6.91 3.59 1.33
C LEU A 19 -7.96 3.57 2.44
N THR A 20 -9.16 3.06 2.13
CA THR A 20 -10.16 2.81 3.17
C THR A 20 -9.64 1.76 4.16
N ILE A 21 -10.10 1.82 5.41
CA ILE A 21 -9.75 0.83 6.45
C ILE A 21 -10.10 -0.59 5.97
N GLN A 22 -11.23 -0.76 5.30
CA GLN A 22 -11.63 -2.05 4.74
C GLN A 22 -10.62 -2.56 3.71
N THR A 23 -10.16 -1.70 2.79
CA THR A 23 -9.16 -2.07 1.78
C THR A 23 -7.82 -2.41 2.43
N GLN A 24 -7.37 -1.62 3.40
CA GLN A 24 -6.16 -1.88 4.16
C GLN A 24 -6.20 -3.28 4.82
N ASN A 25 -7.29 -3.59 5.50
CA ASN A 25 -7.47 -4.89 6.16
C ASN A 25 -7.49 -6.04 5.15
N ARG A 26 -8.19 -5.90 4.03
CA ARG A 26 -8.22 -6.94 2.98
C ARG A 26 -6.85 -7.19 2.37
N ILE A 27 -6.06 -6.15 2.13
CA ILE A 27 -4.67 -6.30 1.64
C ILE A 27 -3.81 -6.99 2.71
N ALA A 28 -3.92 -6.59 3.98
CA ALA A 28 -3.18 -7.23 5.07
C ALA A 28 -3.54 -8.72 5.21
N ASP A 29 -4.83 -9.09 5.11
CA ASP A 29 -5.27 -10.49 5.14
C ASP A 29 -4.72 -11.29 3.96
N ALA A 30 -4.66 -10.68 2.77
CA ALA A 30 -4.08 -11.31 1.59
C ALA A 30 -2.57 -11.52 1.76
N ILE A 31 -1.84 -10.53 2.29
CA ILE A 31 -0.40 -10.65 2.59
C ILE A 31 -0.18 -11.76 3.60
N TYR A 32 -0.96 -11.81 4.69
CA TYR A 32 -0.86 -12.87 5.69
C TYR A 32 -0.91 -14.25 5.05
N ARG A 33 -1.87 -14.48 4.14
CA ARG A 33 -2.02 -15.77 3.44
C ARG A 33 -0.86 -16.06 2.48
N VAL A 34 -0.41 -15.05 1.71
CA VAL A 34 0.70 -15.20 0.75
C VAL A 34 2.00 -15.53 1.47
N GLU A 35 2.22 -14.95 2.65
CA GLU A 35 3.42 -15.17 3.47
C GLU A 35 3.40 -16.45 4.31
N GLY A 36 2.35 -17.28 4.17
CA GLY A 36 2.26 -18.61 4.79
C GLY A 36 1.24 -18.73 5.93
N GLY A 37 0.52 -17.68 6.25
CA GLY A 37 -0.54 -17.70 7.27
C GLY A 37 -0.05 -18.17 8.64
N PRO A 38 -0.80 -19.08 9.30
CA PRO A 38 -0.43 -19.57 10.64
C PRO A 38 0.86 -20.40 10.68
N LYS A 39 1.32 -20.87 9.53
CA LYS A 39 2.55 -21.67 9.39
C LYS A 39 3.79 -20.82 9.11
N ALA A 40 3.62 -19.52 8.91
CA ALA A 40 4.73 -18.63 8.62
C ALA A 40 5.68 -18.51 9.81
N LYS A 41 6.98 -18.65 9.57
CA LYS A 41 8.00 -18.38 10.59
C LYS A 41 8.02 -16.92 11.03
N LYS A 42 7.65 -16.03 10.12
CA LYS A 42 7.56 -14.59 10.33
C LYS A 42 6.19 -14.11 9.82
N PRO A 43 5.23 -13.82 10.72
CA PRO A 43 3.92 -13.34 10.34
C PRO A 43 4.01 -12.12 9.41
N TYR A 44 3.21 -12.09 8.35
CA TYR A 44 3.20 -11.03 7.35
C TYR A 44 4.54 -10.80 6.62
N GLY A 45 5.47 -11.76 6.64
CA GLY A 45 6.77 -11.62 6.00
C GLY A 45 7.68 -10.54 6.60
N ILE A 46 7.43 -10.11 7.83
CA ILE A 46 8.18 -9.05 8.49
C ILE A 46 9.51 -9.60 8.99
N LEU A 47 10.61 -9.24 8.31
CA LEU A 47 11.96 -9.71 8.64
C LEU A 47 12.79 -8.69 9.42
N SER A 48 12.47 -7.40 9.27
CA SER A 48 13.32 -6.29 9.73
C SER A 48 13.16 -5.94 11.20
N VAL A 49 12.11 -6.44 11.86
CA VAL A 49 11.77 -6.11 13.24
C VAL A 49 11.50 -7.39 14.03
N ASN A 50 11.95 -7.44 15.27
CA ASN A 50 11.59 -8.53 16.17
C ASN A 50 10.17 -8.31 16.70
N VAL A 51 9.21 -9.02 16.13
CA VAL A 51 7.79 -8.90 16.45
C VAL A 51 7.41 -9.93 17.50
N LYS A 52 6.78 -9.50 18.58
CA LYS A 52 6.41 -10.35 19.70
C LYS A 52 5.02 -11.00 19.54
N THR A 53 4.12 -10.36 18.83
CA THR A 53 2.73 -10.82 18.66
C THR A 53 2.25 -10.68 17.22
N GLU A 54 1.29 -11.52 16.83
CA GLU A 54 0.65 -11.41 15.51
C GLU A 54 -0.08 -10.06 15.32
N LEU A 55 -0.67 -9.53 16.40
CA LEU A 55 -1.32 -8.22 16.36
C LEU A 55 -0.33 -7.09 16.05
N GLU A 56 0.86 -7.14 16.63
CA GLU A 56 1.94 -6.20 16.35
C GLU A 56 2.41 -6.33 14.90
N ALA A 57 2.61 -7.56 14.42
CA ALA A 57 2.94 -7.83 13.03
C ALA A 57 1.88 -7.26 12.07
N ARG A 58 0.59 -7.41 12.38
CA ARG A 58 -0.51 -6.86 11.58
C ARG A 58 -0.46 -5.33 11.53
N LYS A 59 -0.22 -4.66 12.65
CA LYS A 59 -0.07 -3.19 12.68
C LYS A 59 1.08 -2.71 11.79
N ILE A 60 2.22 -3.39 11.86
CA ILE A 60 3.39 -3.07 11.02
C ILE A 60 3.05 -3.29 9.54
N CYS A 61 2.37 -4.38 9.20
CA CYS A 61 1.90 -4.66 7.84
C CYS A 61 1.00 -3.54 7.31
N ILE A 62 -0.02 -3.12 8.07
CA ILE A 62 -0.93 -2.04 7.70
C ILE A 62 -0.18 -0.72 7.50
N ASN A 63 0.75 -0.39 8.39
CA ASN A 63 1.60 0.80 8.25
C ASN A 63 2.46 0.73 6.98
N THR A 64 3.00 -0.44 6.65
CA THR A 64 3.77 -0.66 5.43
C THR A 64 2.89 -0.45 4.18
N ILE A 65 1.68 -0.99 4.18
CA ILE A 65 0.70 -0.80 3.09
C ILE A 65 0.43 0.70 2.89
N ASN A 66 0.10 1.42 3.95
CA ASN A 66 -0.25 2.84 3.89
C ASN A 66 0.93 3.72 3.44
N ASN A 67 2.13 3.46 3.94
CA ASN A 67 3.33 4.20 3.56
C ASN A 67 3.68 3.96 2.09
N ASN A 68 3.53 2.73 1.60
CA ASN A 68 3.76 2.43 0.19
C ASN A 68 2.66 3.02 -0.70
N PHE A 69 1.41 3.05 -0.25
CA PHE A 69 0.33 3.70 -0.99
C PHE A 69 0.57 5.20 -1.16
N LYS A 70 1.02 5.88 -0.11
CA LYS A 70 1.41 7.30 -0.18
C LYS A 70 2.54 7.53 -1.18
N ARG A 71 3.57 6.67 -1.18
CA ARG A 71 4.69 6.73 -2.12
C ARG A 71 4.23 6.49 -3.56
N TRP A 72 3.40 5.47 -3.78
CA TRP A 72 2.83 5.16 -5.09
C TRP A 72 2.00 6.31 -5.66
N ASN A 73 1.17 6.97 -4.82
CA ASN A 73 0.38 8.12 -5.23
C ASN A 73 1.22 9.33 -5.69
N LYS A 74 2.43 9.47 -5.13
CA LYS A 74 3.34 10.55 -5.51
C LYS A 74 4.07 10.29 -6.83
N GLN A 75 4.06 9.06 -7.33
CA GLN A 75 4.74 8.73 -8.58
C GLN A 75 3.89 9.16 -9.79
N SER A 76 4.56 9.71 -10.81
CA SER A 76 3.93 10.07 -12.08
C SER A 76 3.62 8.85 -12.96
N ALA A 77 4.36 7.75 -12.81
CA ALA A 77 4.15 6.52 -13.56
C ALA A 77 2.89 5.79 -13.10
N GLN A 78 2.05 5.40 -14.05
CA GLN A 78 0.84 4.62 -13.77
C GLN A 78 1.21 3.13 -13.66
N SER A 79 1.53 2.70 -12.45
CA SER A 79 1.67 1.28 -12.11
C SER A 79 0.49 0.84 -11.25
N ASN A 80 0.21 -0.46 -11.27
CA ASN A 80 -0.74 -1.03 -10.31
C ASN A 80 -0.14 -0.97 -8.90
N PHE A 81 -0.91 -0.54 -7.91
CA PHE A 81 -0.43 -0.44 -6.53
C PHE A 81 0.06 -1.79 -5.97
N LEU A 82 -0.61 -2.88 -6.29
CA LEU A 82 -0.20 -4.21 -5.81
C LEU A 82 1.15 -4.64 -6.43
N ASP A 83 1.43 -4.26 -7.66
CA ASP A 83 2.73 -4.49 -8.30
C ASP A 83 3.82 -3.64 -7.63
N PHE A 84 3.52 -2.40 -7.28
CA PHE A 84 4.40 -1.54 -6.52
C PHE A 84 4.70 -2.11 -5.13
N LEU A 85 3.67 -2.58 -4.42
CA LEU A 85 3.80 -3.18 -3.11
C LEU A 85 4.60 -4.50 -3.16
N ALA A 86 4.39 -5.32 -4.20
CA ALA A 86 5.14 -6.55 -4.43
C ALA A 86 6.64 -6.32 -4.54
N ASN A 87 7.06 -5.24 -5.18
CA ASN A 87 8.48 -4.89 -5.30
C ASN A 87 9.11 -4.56 -3.95
N ARG A 88 8.32 -4.21 -2.96
CA ARG A 88 8.79 -4.01 -1.58
C ARG A 88 8.94 -5.34 -0.83
N TYR A 89 7.98 -6.24 -0.98
CA TYR A 89 7.99 -7.54 -0.30
C TYR A 89 8.95 -8.54 -0.93
N CYS A 90 9.03 -8.53 -2.25
CA CYS A 90 9.87 -9.44 -3.02
C CYS A 90 10.49 -8.69 -4.21
N PRO A 91 11.63 -8.00 -4.00
CA PRO A 91 12.26 -7.20 -5.03
C PRO A 91 12.62 -8.03 -6.26
N PRO A 92 12.21 -7.64 -7.48
CA PRO A 92 12.42 -8.43 -8.70
C PRO A 92 13.90 -8.57 -9.09
N GLY A 93 14.75 -7.66 -8.62
CA GLY A 93 16.20 -7.75 -8.81
C GLY A 93 16.88 -8.82 -7.96
N VAL A 94 16.22 -9.25 -6.87
CA VAL A 94 16.72 -10.30 -5.96
C VAL A 94 16.08 -11.64 -6.28
N ASP A 95 14.75 -11.66 -6.42
CA ASP A 95 13.99 -12.87 -6.72
C ASP A 95 12.87 -12.56 -7.73
N PRO A 96 13.16 -12.62 -9.03
CA PRO A 96 12.17 -12.32 -10.06
C PRO A 96 11.03 -13.35 -10.12
N VAL A 97 11.28 -14.60 -9.77
CA VAL A 97 10.27 -15.65 -9.75
C VAL A 97 9.33 -15.47 -8.57
N GLY A 98 9.89 -15.25 -7.39
CA GLY A 98 9.12 -14.94 -6.17
C GLY A 98 8.27 -13.69 -6.34
N ASN A 99 8.80 -12.64 -6.94
CA ASN A 99 8.04 -11.42 -7.24
C ASN A 99 6.81 -11.70 -8.11
N ARG A 100 6.97 -12.44 -9.22
CA ARG A 100 5.85 -12.83 -10.08
C ARG A 100 4.81 -13.69 -9.36
N ASN A 101 5.26 -14.63 -8.55
CA ASN A 101 4.39 -15.51 -7.77
C ASN A 101 3.61 -14.72 -6.72
N TRP A 102 4.29 -13.82 -6.01
CA TRP A 102 3.68 -12.95 -5.02
C TRP A 102 2.57 -12.09 -5.64
N LYS A 103 2.85 -11.42 -6.76
CA LYS A 103 1.87 -10.62 -7.51
C LYS A 103 0.64 -11.43 -7.90
N ARG A 104 0.85 -12.62 -8.48
CA ARG A 104 -0.24 -13.49 -8.90
C ARG A 104 -1.09 -13.93 -7.71
N ASN A 105 -0.46 -14.35 -6.63
CA ASN A 105 -1.15 -14.87 -5.47
C ASN A 105 -1.98 -13.80 -4.75
N ILE A 106 -1.42 -12.60 -4.54
CA ILE A 106 -2.16 -11.52 -3.87
C ILE A 106 -3.36 -11.05 -4.71
N LYS A 107 -3.19 -10.94 -6.02
CA LYS A 107 -4.28 -10.58 -6.93
C LYS A 107 -5.38 -11.65 -6.96
N SER A 108 -5.02 -12.91 -6.92
CA SER A 108 -5.96 -14.03 -6.83
C SER A 108 -6.78 -13.99 -5.54
N ILE A 109 -6.14 -13.73 -4.40
CA ILE A 109 -6.83 -13.67 -3.09
C ILE A 109 -7.76 -12.46 -3.01
N LEU A 110 -7.35 -11.31 -3.52
CA LEU A 110 -8.16 -10.08 -3.47
C LEU A 110 -9.33 -10.09 -4.45
N GLY A 111 -9.20 -10.81 -5.56
CA GLY A 111 -10.19 -10.85 -6.63
C GLY A 111 -10.10 -9.67 -7.61
N ALA A 112 -10.68 -9.85 -8.81
CA ALA A 112 -10.55 -8.92 -9.92
C ALA A 112 -11.14 -7.53 -9.62
N SER A 113 -12.29 -7.45 -8.93
CA SER A 113 -12.96 -6.19 -8.61
C SER A 113 -12.09 -5.27 -7.72
N LYS A 114 -11.41 -5.87 -6.74
CA LYS A 114 -10.55 -5.12 -5.83
C LYS A 114 -9.23 -4.71 -6.48
N CYS A 115 -8.72 -5.54 -7.38
CA CYS A 115 -7.55 -5.18 -8.17
C CYS A 115 -7.83 -3.98 -9.07
N ALA A 116 -9.02 -3.87 -9.65
CA ALA A 116 -9.42 -2.73 -10.48
C ALA A 116 -9.41 -1.41 -9.71
N GLU A 117 -9.87 -1.38 -8.46
CA GLU A 117 -9.81 -0.17 -7.61
C GLU A 117 -8.38 0.33 -7.37
N LEU A 118 -7.41 -0.56 -7.36
CA LEU A 118 -6.00 -0.26 -7.10
C LEU A 118 -5.20 0.07 -8.37
N THR A 119 -5.83 0.03 -9.55
CA THR A 119 -5.20 0.39 -10.83
C THR A 119 -5.44 1.84 -11.23
N HIS A 120 -6.53 2.43 -10.76
CA HIS A 120 -6.88 3.80 -11.11
C HIS A 120 -6.29 4.76 -10.08
N LYS A 121 -5.21 5.48 -10.46
CA LYS A 121 -4.97 6.79 -9.87
C LYS A 121 -6.20 7.63 -10.20
N GLN A 122 -6.94 8.07 -9.19
CA GLN A 122 -7.93 9.09 -9.42
C GLN A 122 -7.23 10.26 -10.13
N LYS A 123 -7.54 10.43 -11.42
CA LYS A 123 -7.21 11.67 -12.11
C LYS A 123 -7.98 12.75 -11.37
N HIS A 124 -7.32 13.48 -10.51
CA HIS A 124 -7.83 14.78 -10.14
C HIS A 124 -7.93 15.58 -11.43
N LYS A 125 -9.16 15.74 -11.92
CA LYS A 125 -9.48 16.81 -12.86
C LYS A 125 -9.20 18.09 -12.09
N GLY A 126 -8.04 18.67 -12.37
CA GLY A 126 -7.79 20.06 -12.04
C GLY A 126 -8.74 20.97 -12.81
#